data_dbbfcb0e01f38ae152d102f0416b0a3b
#
_entry.id   dbbfcb0e01f38ae152d102f0416b0a3b
#
_cell.length_a   1.000
_cell.length_b   1.000
_cell.length_c   1.000
_cell.angle_alpha   90.00
_cell.angle_beta   90.00
_cell.angle_gamma   90.00
#
_symmetry.space_group_name_H-M   'P 1'
#
loop_
_entity.id
_entity.type
_entity.pdbx_description
1 polymer ?
#
loop_
_entity_poly.entity_id
_entity_poly.type
_entity_poly.pdbx_seq_one_letter_code
_entity_poly.pdbx_strand_id
1 'polypeptide(L)'
;MGARSPQQLSNVKKFNEQCKKTKRGDRCLPRNNYICIAMYKHITSEQRYAIYVLLQKKMSKKDIAEAIKVNLSTLYRELKLNSGVRNHYNWETAETNARQKKRKKPGNRSISQYVKDEAIRLLQEHQWSPEQISGYLAKEGKRISTESIYRIIRKDKKEGGSLYKHCRHRLKHRARSVGGKRVVIPNRVSISERPKEVDGVRFGDFEMDTIVGKGNCGAIVTLIEKQTNMLFMRKLKHGKNAKKLAETVKQLLMPFKGQIKTITTDNGLEFAAHETISKSLGVPVYFADPYSSWQKGVIENANGLIRQYIPKAAAFSNFSQQKITKFMNEINERPRKKLIFSTPKECFYKNIL
;
A
#
# COMPACT_ATOMS: atom_id res chain seq x y z
N MET A 1 39.16 2.41 -7.68
CA MET A 1 39.38 3.85 -7.46
C MET A 1 39.39 4.54 -8.83
N GLY A 2 38.26 5.11 -9.24
CA GLY A 2 38.09 5.74 -10.55
C GLY A 2 38.42 7.24 -10.48
N ALA A 3 39.47 7.67 -11.21
CA ALA A 3 39.83 9.06 -11.35
C ALA A 3 38.76 9.83 -12.15
N ARG A 4 38.35 11.01 -11.68
CA ARG A 4 37.38 11.89 -12.37
C ARG A 4 38.03 12.52 -13.59
N SER A 5 37.26 12.59 -14.69
CA SER A 5 37.75 13.19 -15.94
C SER A 5 38.07 14.68 -15.82
N PRO A 6 39.00 15.24 -16.62
CA PRO A 6 39.38 16.65 -16.60
C PRO A 6 38.23 17.64 -16.82
N GLN A 7 37.19 17.24 -17.56
CA GLN A 7 35.99 18.05 -17.78
C GLN A 7 35.14 18.24 -16.54
N GLN A 8 35.11 17.27 -15.63
CA GLN A 8 34.38 17.38 -14.35
C GLN A 8 35.05 18.34 -13.38
N LEU A 9 36.36 18.45 -13.43
CA LEU A 9 37.16 19.39 -12.61
C LEU A 9 37.05 20.85 -13.09
N SER A 10 36.92 21.07 -14.40
CA SER A 10 36.73 22.43 -14.94
C SER A 10 35.34 23.00 -14.61
N ASN A 11 34.32 22.19 -14.61
CA ASN A 11 32.96 22.61 -14.24
C ASN A 11 32.82 22.95 -12.75
N VAL A 12 33.56 22.28 -11.88
CA VAL A 12 33.58 22.58 -10.43
C VAL A 12 34.29 23.93 -10.17
N LYS A 13 35.38 24.26 -10.92
CA LYS A 13 36.07 25.56 -10.79
C LYS A 13 35.18 26.71 -11.26
N LYS A 14 34.52 26.61 -12.42
CA LYS A 14 33.59 27.65 -12.93
C LYS A 14 32.40 27.88 -11.98
N PHE A 15 31.87 26.84 -11.36
CA PHE A 15 30.77 26.98 -10.41
C PHE A 15 31.18 27.67 -9.10
N ASN A 16 32.38 27.41 -8.59
CA ASN A 16 32.90 28.08 -7.40
C ASN A 16 33.20 29.58 -7.63
N GLU A 17 33.54 30.00 -8.85
CA GLU A 17 33.71 31.41 -9.20
C GLU A 17 32.39 32.17 -9.32
N GLN A 18 31.32 31.51 -9.81
CA GLN A 18 29.98 32.11 -9.86
C GLN A 18 29.35 32.29 -8.47
N CYS A 19 29.61 31.39 -7.53
CA CYS A 19 29.12 31.52 -6.14
C CYS A 19 29.80 32.65 -5.34
N LYS A 20 30.99 33.10 -5.76
CA LYS A 20 31.71 34.23 -5.10
C LYS A 20 31.17 35.60 -5.50
N LYS A 21 30.38 35.74 -6.56
CA LYS A 21 29.88 37.03 -7.10
C LYS A 21 28.47 37.44 -6.60
N THR A 22 27.75 36.62 -5.87
CA THR A 22 26.44 36.98 -5.32
C THR A 22 26.58 37.46 -3.88
N LYS A 23 26.71 38.74 -3.69
CA LYS A 23 26.46 39.42 -2.41
C LYS A 23 24.97 39.66 -2.30
N ARG A 24 24.38 39.21 -1.16
CA ARG A 24 23.02 39.37 -0.65
C ARG A 24 21.96 38.31 -1.05
N GLY A 25 21.58 37.56 -0.08
CA GLY A 25 20.25 37.33 0.47
C GLY A 25 19.16 36.63 -0.38
N ASP A 26 19.33 36.40 -1.67
CA ASP A 26 18.28 35.79 -2.49
C ASP A 26 18.45 34.27 -2.62
N ARG A 27 17.44 33.55 -2.25
CA ARG A 27 17.36 32.10 -2.38
C ARG A 27 17.26 31.71 -3.86
N CYS A 28 18.40 31.46 -4.51
CA CYS A 28 18.41 30.77 -5.78
C CYS A 28 17.98 29.32 -5.61
N LEU A 29 16.82 28.98 -6.16
CA LEU A 29 16.40 27.60 -6.40
C LEU A 29 16.78 27.22 -7.83
N PRO A 30 17.83 26.42 -8.06
CA PRO A 30 18.05 25.86 -9.40
C PRO A 30 17.09 24.68 -9.58
N ARG A 31 16.32 24.72 -10.65
CA ARG A 31 15.51 23.57 -11.16
C ARG A 31 16.44 22.55 -11.81
N ASN A 32 17.27 21.88 -11.03
CA ASN A 32 17.89 20.59 -11.37
C ASN A 32 18.64 20.06 -10.16
N ASN A 33 18.38 18.81 -9.79
CA ASN A 33 18.82 18.09 -8.61
C ASN A 33 20.34 17.94 -8.49
N TYR A 34 21.07 18.99 -8.17
CA TYR A 34 22.38 18.89 -7.53
C TYR A 34 22.28 19.52 -6.14
N ILE A 35 21.85 18.73 -5.17
CA ILE A 35 21.95 19.09 -3.76
C ILE A 35 23.43 19.21 -3.46
N CYS A 36 23.92 20.44 -3.32
CA CYS A 36 25.18 20.72 -2.66
C CYS A 36 25.01 20.34 -1.18
N ILE A 37 25.22 19.06 -0.87
CA ILE A 37 25.28 18.57 0.50
C ILE A 37 26.58 19.13 1.07
N ALA A 38 26.52 20.34 1.66
CA ALA A 38 27.48 20.75 2.65
C ALA A 38 27.37 19.70 3.78
N MET A 39 28.24 18.70 3.75
CA MET A 39 28.30 17.66 4.78
C MET A 39 28.73 18.30 6.08
N TYR A 40 27.74 18.78 6.86
CA TYR A 40 27.99 19.25 8.23
C TYR A 40 28.45 18.04 9.04
N LYS A 41 29.76 18.01 9.35
CA LYS A 41 30.34 16.97 10.19
C LYS A 41 30.24 17.41 11.64
N HIS A 42 29.51 16.64 12.45
CA HIS A 42 29.56 16.80 13.91
C HIS A 42 30.93 16.43 14.44
N ILE A 43 31.35 17.06 15.54
CA ILE A 43 32.57 16.71 16.28
C ILE A 43 32.44 15.24 16.73
N THR A 44 33.47 14.45 16.42
CA THR A 44 33.54 13.03 16.79
C THR A 44 34.02 12.86 18.25
N SER A 45 33.84 11.65 18.81
CA SER A 45 34.34 11.32 20.14
C SER A 45 35.85 11.51 20.26
N GLU A 46 36.58 11.10 19.23
CA GLU A 46 38.04 11.26 19.13
C GLU A 46 38.46 12.74 19.09
N GLN A 47 37.74 13.56 18.35
CA GLN A 47 37.99 15.00 18.33
C GLN A 47 37.68 15.65 19.68
N ARG A 48 36.67 15.21 20.43
CA ARG A 48 36.39 15.69 21.79
C ARG A 48 37.51 15.35 22.75
N TYR A 49 38.03 14.12 22.68
CA TYR A 49 39.17 13.71 23.47
C TYR A 49 40.40 14.54 23.11
N ALA A 50 40.69 14.77 21.82
CA ALA A 50 41.81 15.61 21.39
C ALA A 50 41.68 17.04 21.90
N ILE A 51 40.47 17.66 21.85
CA ILE A 51 40.21 18.99 22.43
C ILE A 51 40.59 19.00 23.90
N TYR A 52 40.17 17.99 24.69
CA TYR A 52 40.48 17.88 26.10
C TYR A 52 42.01 17.84 26.37
N VAL A 53 42.72 16.96 25.67
CA VAL A 53 44.19 16.80 25.84
C VAL A 53 44.95 18.08 25.46
N LEU A 54 44.58 18.74 24.33
CA LEU A 54 45.22 19.92 23.84
C LEU A 54 44.94 21.16 24.73
N LEU A 55 43.77 21.23 25.35
CA LEU A 55 43.45 22.25 26.36
C LEU A 55 44.30 22.07 27.64
N GLN A 56 44.56 20.82 28.07
CA GLN A 56 45.48 20.53 29.19
C GLN A 56 46.91 20.99 28.89
N LYS A 57 47.33 20.90 27.62
CA LYS A 57 48.64 21.40 27.16
C LYS A 57 48.67 22.93 26.98
N LYS A 58 47.62 23.66 27.36
CA LYS A 58 47.47 25.12 27.24
C LYS A 58 47.68 25.66 25.81
N MET A 59 47.40 24.84 24.79
CA MET A 59 47.43 25.29 23.38
C MET A 59 46.36 26.34 23.09
N SER A 60 46.64 27.21 22.14
CA SER A 60 45.67 28.24 21.72
C SER A 60 44.45 27.59 21.05
N LYS A 61 43.27 28.20 21.22
CA LYS A 61 42.01 27.67 20.60
C LYS A 61 42.09 27.64 19.06
N LYS A 62 42.93 28.51 18.45
CA LYS A 62 43.16 28.54 17.01
C LYS A 62 43.91 27.29 16.57
N ASP A 63 45.01 26.96 17.26
CA ASP A 63 45.82 25.79 16.95
C ASP A 63 45.09 24.48 17.25
N ILE A 64 44.26 24.44 18.29
CA ILE A 64 43.38 23.29 18.58
C ILE A 64 42.41 23.08 17.43
N ALA A 65 41.74 24.12 16.93
CA ALA A 65 40.80 24.01 15.82
C ALA A 65 41.47 23.52 14.54
N GLU A 66 42.69 23.97 14.27
CA GLU A 66 43.48 23.52 13.14
C GLU A 66 43.93 22.06 13.29
N ALA A 67 44.42 21.67 14.46
CA ALA A 67 44.86 20.31 14.76
C ALA A 67 43.75 19.28 14.57
N ILE A 68 42.50 19.57 14.99
CA ILE A 68 41.33 18.65 14.83
C ILE A 68 40.58 18.90 13.50
N LYS A 69 41.09 19.78 12.63
CA LYS A 69 40.53 20.09 11.29
C LYS A 69 39.05 20.52 11.35
N VAL A 70 38.70 21.41 12.28
CA VAL A 70 37.35 22.01 12.37
C VAL A 70 37.45 23.53 12.32
N ASN A 71 36.31 24.17 12.01
CA ASN A 71 36.28 25.63 12.04
C ASN A 71 36.36 26.12 13.50
N LEU A 72 37.06 27.22 13.74
CA LEU A 72 37.25 27.86 15.04
C LEU A 72 35.88 28.13 15.73
N SER A 73 34.88 28.56 14.97
CA SER A 73 33.52 28.77 15.49
C SER A 73 32.83 27.48 15.97
N THR A 74 33.18 26.34 15.39
CA THR A 74 32.68 25.03 15.81
C THR A 74 33.29 24.65 17.16
N LEU A 75 34.58 24.85 17.34
CA LEU A 75 35.27 24.64 18.60
C LEU A 75 34.69 25.53 19.71
N TYR A 76 34.50 26.84 19.43
CA TYR A 76 33.91 27.75 20.43
C TYR A 76 32.49 27.30 20.85
N ARG A 77 31.66 26.82 19.91
CA ARG A 77 30.33 26.28 20.23
C ARG A 77 30.42 25.03 21.10
N GLU A 78 31.32 24.11 20.78
CA GLU A 78 31.54 22.89 21.57
C GLU A 78 31.95 23.24 23.01
N LEU A 79 32.94 24.14 23.19
CA LEU A 79 33.40 24.61 24.49
C LEU A 79 32.26 25.30 25.26
N LYS A 80 31.54 26.24 24.62
CA LYS A 80 30.41 26.97 25.25
C LYS A 80 29.30 26.01 25.73
N LEU A 81 29.04 24.92 25.00
CA LEU A 81 27.97 23.98 25.34
C LEU A 81 28.35 22.96 26.39
N ASN A 82 29.65 22.69 26.58
CA ASN A 82 30.11 21.56 27.37
C ASN A 82 31.18 21.94 28.43
N SER A 83 31.52 23.22 28.58
CA SER A 83 32.34 23.67 29.73
C SER A 83 31.46 23.91 30.96
N GLY A 84 31.87 23.38 32.10
CA GLY A 84 31.20 23.57 33.38
C GLY A 84 31.43 24.97 33.98
N VAL A 85 30.92 25.19 35.20
CA VAL A 85 30.90 26.47 35.95
C VAL A 85 32.28 27.13 36.10
N ARG A 86 33.38 26.35 36.05
CA ARG A 86 34.77 26.81 36.13
C ARG A 86 35.49 26.82 34.74
N ASN A 87 34.77 26.90 33.65
CA ASN A 87 35.33 26.80 32.28
C ASN A 87 36.17 25.55 32.02
N HIS A 88 35.99 24.50 32.80
CA HIS A 88 36.70 23.24 32.60
C HIS A 88 35.91 22.36 31.63
N TYR A 89 36.56 22.02 30.49
CA TYR A 89 35.99 21.13 29.49
C TYR A 89 36.28 19.65 29.84
N ASN A 90 35.22 18.84 29.93
CA ASN A 90 35.33 17.39 30.10
C ASN A 90 34.75 16.69 28.88
N TRP A 91 35.56 15.90 28.20
CA TRP A 91 35.18 15.22 26.97
C TRP A 91 34.12 14.13 27.18
N GLU A 92 34.12 13.40 28.31
CA GLU A 92 33.13 12.37 28.63
C GLU A 92 31.76 12.97 28.82
N THR A 93 31.67 14.07 29.54
CA THR A 93 30.42 14.83 29.70
C THR A 93 29.93 15.38 28.38
N ALA A 94 30.81 15.92 27.56
CA ALA A 94 30.50 16.40 26.22
C ALA A 94 29.97 15.31 25.30
N GLU A 95 30.58 14.12 25.35
CA GLU A 95 30.13 12.97 24.58
C GLU A 95 28.76 12.45 25.06
N THR A 96 28.57 12.37 26.37
CA THR A 96 27.29 11.94 26.95
C THR A 96 26.17 12.90 26.57
N ASN A 97 26.42 14.22 26.67
CA ASN A 97 25.48 15.26 26.24
C ASN A 97 25.14 15.16 24.74
N ALA A 98 26.13 14.92 23.89
CA ALA A 98 25.94 14.75 22.47
C ALA A 98 25.07 13.51 22.15
N ARG A 99 25.33 12.37 22.81
CA ARG A 99 24.54 11.14 22.68
C ARG A 99 23.10 11.33 23.16
N GLN A 100 22.91 12.02 24.29
CA GLN A 100 21.57 12.33 24.82
C GLN A 100 20.78 13.26 23.87
N LYS A 101 21.41 14.33 23.36
CA LYS A 101 20.81 15.23 22.37
C LYS A 101 20.43 14.50 21.10
N LYS A 102 21.26 13.57 20.64
CA LYS A 102 20.98 12.71 19.45
C LYS A 102 19.80 11.77 19.69
N ARG A 103 19.67 11.22 20.90
CA ARG A 103 18.52 10.36 21.29
C ARG A 103 17.21 11.16 21.46
N LYS A 104 17.28 12.39 22.02
CA LYS A 104 16.11 13.24 22.31
C LYS A 104 15.56 13.94 21.05
N LYS A 105 16.32 14.09 19.98
CA LYS A 105 15.79 14.66 18.74
C LYS A 105 14.86 13.64 18.10
N PRO A 106 13.52 13.84 18.09
CA PRO A 106 12.64 13.08 17.22
C PRO A 106 13.15 13.34 15.79
N GLY A 107 13.44 12.27 15.04
CA GLY A 107 13.77 12.44 13.63
C GLY A 107 12.64 13.22 12.96
N ASN A 108 12.94 14.09 11.99
CA ASN A 108 11.96 14.88 11.20
C ASN A 108 10.83 14.04 10.54
N ARG A 109 10.79 12.74 10.82
CA ARG A 109 9.84 11.76 10.27
C ARG A 109 9.10 10.97 11.36
N SER A 110 9.03 11.48 12.61
CA SER A 110 8.22 10.83 13.64
C SER A 110 6.73 11.00 13.32
N ILE A 111 6.05 9.90 13.11
CA ILE A 111 4.60 9.87 12.91
C ILE A 111 3.96 10.12 14.27
N SER A 112 2.99 11.05 14.34
CA SER A 112 2.26 11.32 15.58
C SER A 112 1.55 10.07 16.10
N GLN A 113 1.42 9.93 17.40
CA GLN A 113 0.76 8.77 18.01
C GLN A 113 -0.69 8.66 17.54
N TYR A 114 -1.42 9.77 17.46
CA TYR A 114 -2.78 9.83 16.94
C TYR A 114 -2.92 9.17 15.55
N VAL A 115 -2.01 9.46 14.61
CA VAL A 115 -2.06 8.87 13.26
C VAL A 115 -1.77 7.37 13.29
N LYS A 116 -0.94 6.89 14.23
CA LYS A 116 -0.68 5.45 14.40
C LYS A 116 -1.90 4.74 14.95
N ASP A 117 -2.54 5.32 15.97
CA ASP A 117 -3.72 4.74 16.61
C ASP A 117 -4.89 4.68 15.62
N GLU A 118 -5.08 5.72 14.83
CA GLU A 118 -6.07 5.75 13.75
C GLU A 118 -5.79 4.67 12.68
N ALA A 119 -4.53 4.50 12.30
CA ALA A 119 -4.16 3.44 11.36
C ALA A 119 -4.42 2.03 11.92
N ILE A 120 -4.20 1.82 13.22
CA ILE A 120 -4.50 0.57 13.92
C ILE A 120 -6.02 0.34 13.97
N ARG A 121 -6.79 1.38 14.31
CA ARG A 121 -8.25 1.33 14.34
C ARG A 121 -8.82 0.89 12.99
N LEU A 122 -8.41 1.54 11.90
CA LEU A 122 -8.85 1.21 10.54
C LEU A 122 -8.46 -0.23 10.14
N LEU A 123 -7.30 -0.70 10.59
CA LEU A 123 -6.87 -2.09 10.37
C LEU A 123 -7.78 -3.09 11.09
N GLN A 124 -8.15 -2.83 12.35
CA GLN A 124 -8.89 -3.74 13.20
C GLN A 124 -10.39 -3.73 12.89
N GLU A 125 -11.01 -2.57 12.79
CA GLU A 125 -12.47 -2.42 12.59
C GLU A 125 -12.87 -2.70 11.15
N HIS A 126 -12.16 -2.15 10.18
CA HIS A 126 -12.51 -2.24 8.76
C HIS A 126 -11.68 -3.28 7.97
N GLN A 127 -10.67 -3.88 8.60
CA GLN A 127 -9.76 -4.84 7.97
C GLN A 127 -9.12 -4.30 6.68
N TRP A 128 -8.87 -3.01 6.62
CA TRP A 128 -8.21 -2.39 5.48
C TRP A 128 -6.73 -2.79 5.42
N SER A 129 -6.21 -2.93 4.21
CA SER A 129 -4.77 -3.21 4.05
C SER A 129 -3.93 -1.97 4.39
N PRO A 130 -2.66 -2.14 4.78
CA PRO A 130 -1.76 -1.01 5.03
C PRO A 130 -1.68 0.01 3.89
N GLU A 131 -1.81 -0.44 2.62
CA GLU A 131 -1.83 0.45 1.46
C GLU A 131 -3.14 1.27 1.39
N GLN A 132 -4.28 0.65 1.68
CA GLN A 132 -5.58 1.33 1.73
C GLN A 132 -5.62 2.38 2.84
N ILE A 133 -5.12 2.04 4.02
CA ILE A 133 -5.03 2.94 5.17
C ILE A 133 -4.12 4.14 4.85
N SER A 134 -2.93 3.88 4.31
CA SER A 134 -1.97 4.93 3.93
C SER A 134 -2.58 5.91 2.93
N GLY A 135 -3.27 5.41 1.90
CA GLY A 135 -3.89 6.25 0.89
C GLY A 135 -5.11 7.02 1.38
N TYR A 136 -5.94 6.41 2.20
CA TYR A 136 -7.09 7.06 2.83
C TYR A 136 -6.66 8.20 3.76
N LEU A 137 -5.73 7.92 4.68
CA LEU A 137 -5.22 8.94 5.61
C LEU A 137 -4.50 10.08 4.88
N ALA A 138 -3.84 9.80 3.75
CA ALA A 138 -3.21 10.84 2.94
C ALA A 138 -4.24 11.82 2.35
N LYS A 139 -5.44 11.37 1.96
CA LYS A 139 -6.55 12.24 1.53
C LYS A 139 -7.02 13.15 2.66
N GLU A 140 -6.96 12.69 3.90
CA GLU A 140 -7.31 13.47 5.09
C GLU A 140 -6.15 14.34 5.62
N GLY A 141 -5.07 14.50 4.85
CA GLY A 141 -3.91 15.28 5.26
C GLY A 141 -3.01 14.59 6.30
N LYS A 142 -3.32 13.39 6.73
CA LYS A 142 -2.58 12.58 7.72
C LYS A 142 -1.60 11.67 6.99
N ARG A 143 -0.30 11.88 7.14
CA ARG A 143 0.73 11.11 6.40
C ARG A 143 1.30 9.97 7.22
N ILE A 144 1.08 8.74 6.76
CA ILE A 144 1.74 7.53 7.24
C ILE A 144 2.06 6.63 6.04
N SER A 145 3.29 6.13 5.92
CA SER A 145 3.65 5.25 4.81
C SER A 145 3.17 3.83 5.06
N THR A 146 2.87 3.10 3.98
CA THR A 146 2.51 1.67 4.01
C THR A 146 3.54 0.85 4.80
N GLU A 147 4.84 1.11 4.60
CA GLU A 147 5.91 0.41 5.31
C GLU A 147 5.92 0.73 6.81
N SER A 148 5.58 1.96 7.21
CA SER A 148 5.46 2.31 8.63
C SER A 148 4.34 1.52 9.31
N ILE A 149 3.21 1.32 8.63
CA ILE A 149 2.12 0.49 9.15
C ILE A 149 2.56 -0.98 9.25
N TYR A 150 3.26 -1.52 8.24
CA TYR A 150 3.83 -2.87 8.33
C TYR A 150 4.85 -3.02 9.45
N ARG A 151 5.66 -2.00 9.76
CA ARG A 151 6.57 -2.01 10.91
C ARG A 151 5.82 -2.10 12.23
N ILE A 152 4.73 -1.36 12.39
CA ILE A 152 3.87 -1.44 13.58
C ILE A 152 3.32 -2.86 13.73
N ILE A 153 2.78 -3.45 12.66
CA ILE A 153 2.22 -4.80 12.67
C ILE A 153 3.28 -5.87 12.98
N ARG A 154 4.50 -5.74 12.42
CA ARG A 154 5.60 -6.69 12.69
C ARG A 154 6.11 -6.57 14.11
N LYS A 155 6.18 -5.33 14.65
CA LYS A 155 6.57 -5.08 16.03
C LYS A 155 5.56 -5.70 17.00
N ASP A 156 4.27 -5.42 16.81
CA ASP A 156 3.17 -6.01 17.58
C ASP A 156 3.24 -7.55 17.56
N LYS A 157 3.43 -8.15 16.38
CA LYS A 157 3.57 -9.61 16.24
C LYS A 157 4.77 -10.15 17.02
N LYS A 158 5.91 -9.45 17.04
CA LYS A 158 7.11 -9.83 17.77
C LYS A 158 6.88 -9.75 19.29
N GLU A 159 6.04 -8.83 19.73
CA GLU A 159 5.65 -8.62 21.13
C GLU A 159 4.45 -9.52 21.54
N GLY A 160 4.04 -10.48 20.69
CA GLY A 160 2.94 -11.41 20.96
C GLY A 160 1.54 -10.91 20.60
N GLY A 161 1.44 -9.72 20.00
CA GLY A 161 0.17 -9.11 19.61
C GLY A 161 -0.53 -9.78 18.42
N SER A 162 -1.70 -9.29 18.07
CA SER A 162 -2.61 -9.92 17.12
C SER A 162 -2.90 -9.12 15.84
N LEU A 163 -2.33 -7.92 15.67
CA LEU A 163 -2.62 -7.04 14.52
C LEU A 163 -2.41 -7.72 13.16
N TYR A 164 -1.42 -8.62 13.06
CA TYR A 164 -1.15 -9.34 11.82
C TYR A 164 -2.31 -10.23 11.35
N LYS A 165 -3.23 -10.62 12.24
CA LYS A 165 -4.41 -11.45 11.93
C LYS A 165 -5.40 -10.70 11.05
N HIS A 166 -5.45 -9.37 11.12
CA HIS A 166 -6.30 -8.49 10.31
C HIS A 166 -5.75 -8.28 8.88
N CYS A 167 -4.50 -8.65 8.62
CA CYS A 167 -3.94 -8.62 7.27
C CYS A 167 -4.46 -9.78 6.41
N ARG A 168 -4.72 -9.52 5.12
CA ARG A 168 -5.27 -10.50 4.15
C ARG A 168 -4.54 -11.85 4.14
N HIS A 169 -3.22 -11.84 4.19
CA HIS A 169 -2.39 -13.06 4.16
C HIS A 169 -1.75 -13.41 5.51
N ARG A 170 -2.11 -12.71 6.58
CA ARG A 170 -1.53 -12.92 7.92
C ARG A 170 0.00 -12.99 7.90
N LEU A 171 0.63 -12.23 6.99
CA LEU A 171 2.08 -12.24 6.72
C LEU A 171 2.63 -13.62 6.29
N LYS A 172 1.80 -14.49 5.67
CA LYS A 172 2.22 -15.81 5.15
C LYS A 172 2.30 -15.77 3.62
N HIS A 173 3.33 -16.37 3.03
CA HIS A 173 3.43 -16.66 1.60
C HIS A 173 2.78 -18.01 1.28
N ARG A 174 2.08 -18.14 0.14
CA ARG A 174 1.43 -19.37 -0.30
C ARG A 174 1.94 -19.80 -1.67
N ALA A 175 2.19 -21.11 -1.83
CA ALA A 175 2.41 -21.73 -3.13
C ALA A 175 1.09 -21.97 -3.88
N ARG A 176 1.12 -21.98 -5.21
CA ARG A 176 -0.04 -22.25 -6.07
C ARG A 176 -0.09 -23.74 -6.42
N SER A 177 -1.32 -24.34 -6.44
CA SER A 177 -1.57 -25.67 -6.96
C SER A 177 -2.31 -25.58 -8.30
N VAL A 178 -2.01 -26.50 -9.24
CA VAL A 178 -2.59 -26.57 -10.59
C VAL A 178 -3.28 -27.91 -10.76
N GLY A 179 -4.51 -27.94 -11.29
CA GLY A 179 -5.22 -29.15 -11.68
C GLY A 179 -6.74 -28.96 -11.83
N GLY A 180 -7.34 -29.55 -12.89
CA GLY A 180 -8.80 -29.58 -13.13
C GLY A 180 -9.17 -30.33 -14.40
N LYS A 181 -10.37 -30.99 -14.44
CA LYS A 181 -10.92 -31.69 -15.61
C LYS A 181 -11.65 -30.72 -16.56
N ARG A 182 -11.56 -30.95 -17.86
CA ARG A 182 -12.30 -30.19 -18.90
C ARG A 182 -13.77 -30.59 -18.90
N VAL A 183 -14.64 -29.59 -18.95
CA VAL A 183 -16.10 -29.75 -19.12
C VAL A 183 -16.53 -28.95 -20.34
N VAL A 184 -17.45 -29.49 -21.11
CA VAL A 184 -18.01 -28.82 -22.32
C VAL A 184 -19.37 -28.21 -21.94
N ILE A 185 -19.50 -26.89 -22.17
CA ILE A 185 -20.75 -26.15 -22.04
C ILE A 185 -21.27 -25.85 -23.45
N PRO A 186 -22.53 -26.24 -23.77
CA PRO A 186 -23.11 -25.96 -25.11
C PRO A 186 -23.20 -24.46 -25.39
N ASN A 187 -23.05 -24.08 -26.65
CA ASN A 187 -23.24 -22.70 -27.16
C ASN A 187 -22.43 -21.62 -26.42
N ARG A 188 -21.28 -21.99 -25.85
CA ARG A 188 -20.42 -21.02 -25.16
C ARG A 188 -19.73 -20.11 -26.18
N VAL A 189 -19.69 -18.81 -25.87
CA VAL A 189 -18.90 -17.82 -26.62
C VAL A 189 -17.52 -17.69 -25.96
N SER A 190 -16.46 -17.86 -26.73
CA SER A 190 -15.09 -17.76 -26.19
C SER A 190 -14.75 -16.32 -25.77
N ILE A 191 -13.88 -16.20 -24.77
CA ILE A 191 -13.32 -14.90 -24.40
C ILE A 191 -12.53 -14.25 -25.53
N SER A 192 -12.04 -15.03 -26.50
CA SER A 192 -11.36 -14.51 -27.70
C SER A 192 -12.25 -13.65 -28.59
N GLU A 193 -13.56 -13.86 -28.54
CA GLU A 193 -14.58 -13.08 -29.26
C GLU A 193 -15.01 -11.82 -28.50
N ARG A 194 -14.53 -11.66 -27.26
CA ARG A 194 -14.84 -10.51 -26.41
C ARG A 194 -14.17 -9.24 -26.96
N PRO A 195 -14.89 -8.09 -27.07
CA PRO A 195 -14.29 -6.83 -27.50
C PRO A 195 -13.04 -6.46 -26.71
N LYS A 196 -12.01 -5.93 -27.37
CA LYS A 196 -10.74 -5.52 -26.73
C LYS A 196 -10.91 -4.43 -25.67
N GLU A 197 -11.97 -3.65 -25.78
CA GLU A 197 -12.34 -2.58 -24.84
C GLU A 197 -12.70 -3.08 -23.43
N VAL A 198 -12.91 -4.40 -23.25
CA VAL A 198 -13.22 -5.05 -21.97
C VAL A 198 -11.95 -5.28 -21.16
N ASP A 199 -11.18 -4.24 -20.93
CA ASP A 199 -9.90 -4.29 -20.19
C ASP A 199 -10.01 -3.76 -18.74
N GLY A 200 -11.22 -3.30 -18.35
CA GLY A 200 -11.48 -2.71 -17.03
C GLY A 200 -11.36 -1.19 -17.00
N VAL A 201 -11.35 -0.54 -18.16
CA VAL A 201 -11.50 0.92 -18.33
C VAL A 201 -12.96 1.28 -18.57
N ARG A 202 -13.67 0.47 -19.34
CA ARG A 202 -15.09 0.68 -19.67
C ARG A 202 -16.00 0.23 -18.52
N PHE A 203 -17.00 1.06 -18.17
CA PHE A 203 -18.04 0.72 -17.21
C PHE A 203 -19.05 -0.27 -17.78
N GLY A 204 -19.55 -1.18 -16.93
CA GLY A 204 -20.58 -2.15 -17.29
C GLY A 204 -20.06 -3.52 -17.70
N ASP A 205 -18.75 -3.77 -17.65
CA ASP A 205 -18.15 -5.08 -17.89
C ASP A 205 -17.99 -5.85 -16.58
N PHE A 206 -18.64 -7.01 -16.49
CA PHE A 206 -18.65 -7.82 -15.26
C PHE A 206 -17.82 -9.10 -15.39
N GLU A 207 -17.21 -9.50 -14.30
CA GLU A 207 -16.70 -10.87 -14.11
C GLU A 207 -17.59 -11.60 -13.12
N MET A 208 -17.90 -12.87 -13.40
CA MET A 208 -18.75 -13.71 -12.57
C MET A 208 -18.00 -14.98 -12.15
N ASP A 209 -18.22 -15.41 -10.90
CA ASP A 209 -17.66 -16.63 -10.35
C ASP A 209 -18.55 -17.20 -9.25
N THR A 210 -18.26 -18.41 -8.79
CA THR A 210 -18.88 -19.00 -7.61
C THR A 210 -17.83 -19.35 -6.56
N ILE A 211 -18.14 -19.09 -5.31
CA ILE A 211 -17.36 -19.64 -4.20
C ILE A 211 -18.16 -20.74 -3.51
N VAL A 212 -17.49 -21.83 -3.17
CA VAL A 212 -18.10 -23.04 -2.62
C VAL A 212 -17.67 -23.24 -1.18
N GLY A 213 -18.58 -23.75 -0.35
CA GLY A 213 -18.36 -24.07 1.06
C GLY A 213 -17.64 -25.40 1.27
N LYS A 214 -17.47 -25.75 2.56
CA LYS A 214 -16.87 -27.03 2.98
C LYS A 214 -17.65 -28.21 2.38
N GLY A 215 -16.93 -29.19 1.85
CA GLY A 215 -17.53 -30.39 1.29
C GLY A 215 -18.42 -30.15 0.06
N ASN A 216 -18.19 -29.08 -0.70
CA ASN A 216 -19.03 -28.64 -1.81
C ASN A 216 -20.50 -28.31 -1.42
N CYS A 217 -20.79 -28.14 -0.12
CA CYS A 217 -22.11 -27.80 0.38
C CYS A 217 -22.35 -26.29 0.33
N GLY A 218 -23.35 -25.89 -0.46
CA GLY A 218 -23.73 -24.49 -0.68
C GLY A 218 -22.75 -23.74 -1.59
N ALA A 219 -23.26 -22.70 -2.23
CA ALA A 219 -22.49 -21.81 -3.07
C ALA A 219 -22.95 -20.36 -2.89
N ILE A 220 -22.05 -19.43 -3.16
CA ILE A 220 -22.32 -17.99 -3.24
C ILE A 220 -21.89 -17.56 -4.64
N VAL A 221 -22.81 -16.96 -5.41
CA VAL A 221 -22.45 -16.30 -6.66
C VAL A 221 -21.84 -14.95 -6.34
N THR A 222 -20.76 -14.64 -7.02
CA THR A 222 -20.04 -13.38 -6.95
C THR A 222 -19.98 -12.74 -8.35
N LEU A 223 -20.25 -11.44 -8.42
CA LEU A 223 -20.16 -10.65 -9.63
C LEU A 223 -19.37 -9.38 -9.29
N ILE A 224 -18.47 -8.98 -10.15
CA ILE A 224 -17.70 -7.76 -9.95
C ILE A 224 -17.68 -6.92 -11.22
N GLU A 225 -18.01 -5.64 -11.10
CA GLU A 225 -17.85 -4.69 -12.18
C GLU A 225 -16.37 -4.31 -12.29
N LYS A 226 -15.80 -4.40 -13.50
CA LYS A 226 -14.35 -4.35 -13.72
C LYS A 226 -13.74 -2.95 -13.52
N GLN A 227 -14.44 -1.90 -13.87
CA GLN A 227 -13.91 -0.53 -13.75
C GLN A 227 -13.86 -0.09 -12.28
N THR A 228 -14.97 -0.20 -11.58
CA THR A 228 -15.17 0.32 -10.21
C THR A 228 -14.82 -0.69 -9.13
N ASN A 229 -14.68 -1.98 -9.50
CA ASN A 229 -14.54 -3.10 -8.56
C ASN A 229 -15.75 -3.26 -7.60
N MET A 230 -16.95 -2.80 -8.02
CA MET A 230 -18.18 -3.01 -7.27
C MET A 230 -18.54 -4.47 -7.26
N LEU A 231 -18.67 -5.04 -6.08
CA LEU A 231 -18.94 -6.46 -5.83
C LEU A 231 -20.40 -6.68 -5.48
N PHE A 232 -21.00 -7.68 -6.10
CA PHE A 232 -22.33 -8.21 -5.76
C PHE A 232 -22.19 -9.66 -5.31
N MET A 233 -22.87 -10.04 -4.23
CA MET A 233 -22.81 -11.38 -3.66
C MET A 233 -24.21 -11.85 -3.27
N ARG A 234 -24.54 -13.11 -3.59
CA ARG A 234 -25.76 -13.75 -3.09
C ARG A 234 -25.56 -15.25 -2.86
N LYS A 235 -26.11 -15.75 -1.75
CA LYS A 235 -26.11 -17.17 -1.44
C LYS A 235 -27.09 -17.90 -2.36
N LEU A 236 -26.64 -18.99 -2.95
CA LEU A 236 -27.49 -19.85 -3.77
C LEU A 236 -28.20 -20.86 -2.86
N LYS A 237 -29.54 -20.85 -2.87
CA LYS A 237 -30.35 -21.72 -2.01
C LYS A 237 -30.17 -23.22 -2.34
N HIS A 238 -29.90 -23.54 -3.63
CA HIS A 238 -29.84 -24.93 -4.15
C HIS A 238 -28.41 -25.27 -4.68
N GLY A 239 -27.36 -24.78 -4.01
CA GLY A 239 -26.00 -25.06 -4.39
C GLY A 239 -25.65 -24.58 -5.82
N LYS A 240 -24.95 -25.40 -6.60
CA LYS A 240 -24.49 -25.07 -7.97
C LYS A 240 -25.51 -25.36 -9.08
N ASN A 241 -26.79 -25.20 -8.82
CA ASN A 241 -27.81 -25.40 -9.86
C ASN A 241 -27.78 -24.26 -10.86
N ALA A 242 -27.55 -24.58 -12.14
CA ALA A 242 -27.35 -23.58 -13.20
C ALA A 242 -28.58 -22.69 -13.42
N LYS A 243 -29.81 -23.21 -13.42
CA LYS A 243 -31.05 -22.44 -13.59
C LYS A 243 -31.24 -21.46 -12.43
N LYS A 244 -31.04 -21.92 -11.18
CA LYS A 244 -31.18 -21.07 -9.99
C LYS A 244 -30.06 -20.02 -9.89
N LEU A 245 -28.87 -20.33 -10.36
CA LEU A 245 -27.80 -19.34 -10.49
C LEU A 245 -28.21 -18.24 -11.51
N ALA A 246 -28.71 -18.64 -12.69
CA ALA A 246 -29.14 -17.68 -13.70
C ALA A 246 -30.26 -16.75 -13.21
N GLU A 247 -31.27 -17.28 -12.50
CA GLU A 247 -32.31 -16.50 -11.85
C GLU A 247 -31.74 -15.50 -10.82
N THR A 248 -30.78 -15.95 -10.02
CA THR A 248 -30.14 -15.13 -8.98
C THR A 248 -29.32 -13.98 -9.62
N VAL A 249 -28.56 -14.28 -10.66
CA VAL A 249 -27.79 -13.27 -11.42
C VAL A 249 -28.72 -12.25 -12.05
N LYS A 250 -29.79 -12.71 -12.69
CA LYS A 250 -30.85 -11.84 -13.23
C LYS A 250 -31.37 -10.87 -12.16
N GLN A 251 -31.78 -11.39 -11.00
CA GLN A 251 -32.30 -10.55 -9.90
C GLN A 251 -31.29 -9.52 -9.40
N LEU A 252 -29.99 -9.87 -9.33
CA LEU A 252 -28.95 -8.96 -8.87
C LEU A 252 -28.66 -7.84 -9.87
N LEU A 253 -28.68 -8.15 -11.15
CA LEU A 253 -28.23 -7.23 -12.20
C LEU A 253 -29.38 -6.50 -12.90
N MET A 254 -30.64 -6.96 -12.78
CA MET A 254 -31.78 -6.34 -13.44
C MET A 254 -31.93 -4.83 -13.16
N PRO A 255 -31.69 -4.34 -11.93
CA PRO A 255 -31.74 -2.89 -11.66
C PRO A 255 -30.76 -2.06 -12.49
N PHE A 256 -29.72 -2.68 -13.03
CA PHE A 256 -28.63 -2.05 -13.76
C PHE A 256 -28.58 -2.45 -15.24
N LYS A 257 -29.65 -3.08 -15.77
CA LYS A 257 -29.67 -3.68 -17.10
C LYS A 257 -29.16 -2.76 -18.21
N GLY A 258 -29.51 -1.47 -18.18
CA GLY A 258 -29.09 -0.49 -19.18
C GLY A 258 -27.60 -0.17 -19.18
N GLN A 259 -26.91 -0.40 -18.08
CA GLN A 259 -25.48 -0.10 -17.91
C GLN A 259 -24.58 -1.32 -18.12
N ILE A 260 -25.14 -2.54 -18.15
CA ILE A 260 -24.37 -3.78 -18.34
C ILE A 260 -24.03 -3.93 -19.82
N LYS A 261 -22.77 -4.26 -20.11
CA LYS A 261 -22.27 -4.47 -21.48
C LYS A 261 -21.86 -5.91 -21.74
N THR A 262 -21.09 -6.50 -20.83
CA THR A 262 -20.62 -7.89 -20.95
C THR A 262 -20.54 -8.58 -19.60
N ILE A 263 -20.62 -9.91 -19.61
CA ILE A 263 -20.33 -10.75 -18.44
C ILE A 263 -19.29 -11.78 -18.85
N THR A 264 -18.22 -11.96 -18.06
CA THR A 264 -17.19 -12.97 -18.29
C THR A 264 -17.20 -13.98 -17.14
N THR A 265 -17.20 -15.29 -17.47
CA THR A 265 -17.21 -16.37 -16.48
C THR A 265 -16.17 -17.45 -16.83
N ASP A 266 -16.01 -18.47 -15.96
CA ASP A 266 -15.23 -19.68 -16.29
C ASP A 266 -16.09 -20.77 -16.92
N ASN A 267 -15.48 -21.94 -17.16
CA ASN A 267 -16.15 -23.09 -17.77
C ASN A 267 -16.81 -24.01 -16.71
N GLY A 268 -17.30 -23.45 -15.60
CA GLY A 268 -18.03 -24.23 -14.59
C GLY A 268 -19.42 -24.64 -15.06
N LEU A 269 -19.84 -25.89 -14.78
CA LEU A 269 -21.18 -26.40 -15.12
C LEU A 269 -22.31 -25.55 -14.53
N GLU A 270 -22.05 -24.85 -13.46
CA GLU A 270 -23.02 -23.92 -12.86
C GLU A 270 -23.40 -22.76 -13.77
N PHE A 271 -22.62 -22.49 -14.81
CA PHE A 271 -22.90 -21.44 -15.80
C PHE A 271 -23.55 -21.98 -17.09
N ALA A 272 -23.94 -23.26 -17.13
CA ALA A 272 -24.59 -23.86 -18.33
C ALA A 272 -25.89 -23.16 -18.75
N ALA A 273 -26.58 -22.45 -17.84
CA ALA A 273 -27.78 -21.66 -18.15
C ALA A 273 -27.45 -20.19 -18.52
N HIS A 274 -26.24 -19.91 -19.04
CA HIS A 274 -25.77 -18.57 -19.42
C HIS A 274 -26.66 -17.89 -20.48
N GLU A 275 -27.27 -18.66 -21.38
CA GLU A 275 -28.20 -18.11 -22.38
C GLU A 275 -29.41 -17.42 -21.73
N THR A 276 -29.92 -17.97 -20.60
CA THR A 276 -31.01 -17.34 -19.84
C THR A 276 -30.57 -15.98 -19.28
N ILE A 277 -29.32 -15.88 -18.82
CA ILE A 277 -28.74 -14.61 -18.34
C ILE A 277 -28.64 -13.64 -19.52
N SER A 278 -28.03 -14.08 -20.61
CA SER A 278 -27.82 -13.29 -21.82
C SER A 278 -29.15 -12.73 -22.38
N LYS A 279 -30.15 -13.59 -22.56
CA LYS A 279 -31.49 -13.18 -23.05
C LYS A 279 -32.20 -12.21 -22.11
N SER A 280 -32.13 -12.45 -20.79
CA SER A 280 -32.82 -11.60 -19.81
C SER A 280 -32.21 -10.21 -19.69
N LEU A 281 -30.90 -10.12 -19.71
CA LEU A 281 -30.17 -8.85 -19.55
C LEU A 281 -29.89 -8.17 -20.89
N GLY A 282 -29.96 -8.90 -22.01
CA GLY A 282 -29.65 -8.37 -23.34
C GLY A 282 -28.14 -8.19 -23.58
N VAL A 283 -27.29 -9.01 -22.91
CA VAL A 283 -25.82 -8.85 -22.94
C VAL A 283 -25.12 -10.18 -23.23
N PRO A 284 -23.97 -10.18 -23.93
CA PRO A 284 -23.20 -11.39 -24.17
C PRO A 284 -22.50 -11.89 -22.89
N VAL A 285 -22.44 -13.24 -22.78
CA VAL A 285 -21.70 -13.93 -21.73
C VAL A 285 -20.51 -14.64 -22.35
N TYR A 286 -19.29 -14.25 -21.98
CA TYR A 286 -18.05 -14.81 -22.48
C TYR A 286 -17.44 -15.80 -21.47
N PHE A 287 -16.81 -16.85 -21.99
CA PHE A 287 -16.17 -17.88 -21.20
C PHE A 287 -14.66 -17.78 -21.31
N ALA A 288 -13.99 -17.70 -20.17
CA ALA A 288 -12.53 -17.72 -20.10
C ALA A 288 -11.95 -19.03 -20.64
N ASP A 289 -10.74 -18.97 -21.16
CA ASP A 289 -10.05 -20.17 -21.61
C ASP A 289 -9.71 -21.11 -20.45
N PRO A 290 -9.70 -22.41 -20.67
CA PRO A 290 -9.25 -23.36 -19.66
C PRO A 290 -7.85 -23.02 -19.17
N TYR A 291 -7.64 -23.11 -17.85
CA TYR A 291 -6.36 -22.81 -17.18
C TYR A 291 -5.88 -21.35 -17.26
N SER A 292 -6.68 -20.44 -17.77
CA SER A 292 -6.34 -19.03 -17.98
C SER A 292 -6.94 -18.13 -16.88
N SER A 293 -6.60 -18.40 -15.61
CA SER A 293 -7.14 -17.66 -14.45
C SER A 293 -6.88 -16.16 -14.51
N TRP A 294 -5.80 -15.73 -15.18
CA TRP A 294 -5.47 -14.31 -15.35
C TRP A 294 -6.53 -13.52 -16.15
N GLN A 295 -7.32 -14.21 -16.99
CA GLN A 295 -8.42 -13.59 -17.75
C GLN A 295 -9.58 -13.10 -16.86
N LYS A 296 -9.65 -13.59 -15.60
CA LYS A 296 -10.61 -13.19 -14.56
C LYS A 296 -9.91 -12.68 -13.29
N GLY A 297 -8.86 -11.93 -13.44
CA GLY A 297 -8.03 -11.48 -12.31
C GLY A 297 -8.76 -10.58 -11.31
N VAL A 298 -9.79 -9.83 -11.73
CA VAL A 298 -10.54 -8.91 -10.87
C VAL A 298 -11.40 -9.69 -9.88
N ILE A 299 -12.17 -10.68 -10.36
CA ILE A 299 -13.02 -11.51 -9.49
C ILE A 299 -12.18 -12.44 -8.59
N GLU A 300 -11.05 -12.97 -9.06
CA GLU A 300 -10.15 -13.75 -8.21
C GLU A 300 -9.61 -12.92 -7.04
N ASN A 301 -9.25 -11.67 -7.30
CA ASN A 301 -8.84 -10.75 -6.25
C ASN A 301 -9.98 -10.48 -5.25
N ALA A 302 -11.20 -10.25 -5.74
CA ALA A 302 -12.39 -10.06 -4.89
C ALA A 302 -12.69 -11.31 -4.06
N ASN A 303 -12.66 -12.50 -4.66
CA ASN A 303 -12.83 -13.76 -3.96
C ASN A 303 -11.78 -13.95 -2.84
N GLY A 304 -10.55 -13.50 -3.09
CA GLY A 304 -9.51 -13.46 -2.06
C GLY A 304 -9.83 -12.51 -0.89
N LEU A 305 -10.54 -11.40 -1.12
CA LEU A 305 -11.02 -10.52 -0.05
C LEU A 305 -12.18 -11.14 0.71
N ILE A 306 -13.13 -11.76 0.00
CA ILE A 306 -14.26 -12.48 0.62
C ILE A 306 -13.75 -13.55 1.57
N ARG A 307 -12.64 -14.22 1.26
CA ARG A 307 -12.02 -15.26 2.10
C ARG A 307 -11.43 -14.75 3.42
N GLN A 308 -11.33 -13.44 3.63
CA GLN A 308 -11.05 -12.87 4.94
C GLN A 308 -12.25 -13.05 5.91
N TYR A 309 -13.47 -12.93 5.38
CA TYR A 309 -14.72 -13.06 6.13
C TYR A 309 -15.26 -14.48 6.14
N ILE A 310 -15.13 -15.18 5.01
CA ILE A 310 -15.66 -16.53 4.79
C ILE A 310 -14.48 -17.45 4.40
N PRO A 311 -13.80 -18.12 5.37
CA PRO A 311 -12.68 -19.01 5.08
C PRO A 311 -13.06 -20.16 4.13
N LYS A 312 -12.08 -20.72 3.40
CA LYS A 312 -12.32 -21.81 2.43
C LYS A 312 -13.02 -23.04 3.02
N ALA A 313 -12.70 -23.37 4.27
CA ALA A 313 -13.25 -24.54 4.96
C ALA A 313 -14.52 -24.23 5.78
N ALA A 314 -15.11 -23.05 5.61
CA ALA A 314 -16.32 -22.68 6.34
C ALA A 314 -17.56 -23.35 5.75
N ALA A 315 -18.43 -23.84 6.62
CA ALA A 315 -19.76 -24.31 6.22
C ALA A 315 -20.66 -23.10 5.94
N PHE A 316 -21.24 -23.04 4.73
CA PHE A 316 -22.09 -21.91 4.35
C PHE A 316 -23.44 -21.86 5.04
N SER A 317 -23.85 -22.95 5.72
CA SER A 317 -25.00 -22.96 6.65
C SER A 317 -24.90 -21.89 7.73
N ASN A 318 -23.66 -21.60 8.20
CA ASN A 318 -23.39 -20.66 9.28
C ASN A 318 -23.44 -19.18 8.85
N PHE A 319 -23.73 -18.92 7.58
CA PHE A 319 -23.80 -17.57 7.02
C PHE A 319 -25.18 -17.31 6.43
N SER A 320 -25.95 -16.46 7.10
CA SER A 320 -27.21 -15.94 6.55
C SER A 320 -26.97 -15.02 5.37
N GLN A 321 -27.98 -14.79 4.52
CA GLN A 321 -27.89 -13.81 3.44
C GLN A 321 -27.60 -12.41 3.98
N GLN A 322 -28.17 -12.01 5.09
CA GLN A 322 -27.90 -10.72 5.73
C GLN A 322 -26.42 -10.54 6.08
N LYS A 323 -25.80 -11.59 6.65
CA LYS A 323 -24.36 -11.59 6.98
C LYS A 323 -23.48 -11.49 5.74
N ILE A 324 -23.86 -12.18 4.64
CA ILE A 324 -23.17 -12.08 3.34
C ILE A 324 -23.29 -10.67 2.76
N THR A 325 -24.49 -10.07 2.84
CA THR A 325 -24.73 -8.68 2.39
C THR A 325 -23.88 -7.69 3.21
N LYS A 326 -23.77 -7.88 4.52
CA LYS A 326 -22.89 -7.06 5.37
C LYS A 326 -21.43 -7.12 4.88
N PHE A 327 -20.90 -8.32 4.67
CA PHE A 327 -19.52 -8.49 4.16
C PHE A 327 -19.31 -7.86 2.78
N MET A 328 -20.31 -8.00 1.89
CA MET A 328 -20.29 -7.36 0.58
C MET A 328 -20.17 -5.83 0.70
N ASN A 329 -20.98 -5.22 1.57
CA ASN A 329 -20.98 -3.78 1.81
C ASN A 329 -19.62 -3.33 2.39
N GLU A 330 -19.09 -4.03 3.38
CA GLU A 330 -17.76 -3.72 3.95
C GLU A 330 -16.64 -3.81 2.91
N ILE A 331 -16.72 -4.76 1.96
CA ILE A 331 -15.75 -4.85 0.86
C ILE A 331 -15.92 -3.70 -0.14
N ASN A 332 -17.15 -3.28 -0.42
CA ASN A 332 -17.47 -2.19 -1.34
C ASN A 332 -17.16 -0.81 -0.76
N GLU A 333 -17.05 -0.68 0.54
CA GLU A 333 -16.65 0.55 1.24
C GLU A 333 -15.14 0.65 1.48
N ARG A 334 -14.35 -0.35 1.05
CA ARG A 334 -12.89 -0.28 1.14
C ARG A 334 -12.30 0.63 0.06
N PRO A 335 -11.47 1.63 0.40
CA PRO A 335 -10.77 2.44 -0.57
C PRO A 335 -9.90 1.59 -1.51
N ARG A 336 -9.87 1.94 -2.80
CA ARG A 336 -9.07 1.22 -3.81
C ARG A 336 -8.04 2.14 -4.43
N LYS A 337 -6.79 1.70 -4.48
CA LYS A 337 -5.71 2.45 -5.15
C LYS A 337 -6.04 2.76 -6.61
N LYS A 338 -6.61 1.76 -7.34
CA LYS A 338 -7.09 1.93 -8.72
C LYS A 338 -8.10 3.08 -8.87
N LEU A 339 -8.89 3.35 -7.83
CA LEU A 339 -9.92 4.41 -7.79
C LEU A 339 -9.41 5.68 -7.06
N ILE A 340 -8.11 5.88 -7.02
CA ILE A 340 -7.49 7.01 -6.31
C ILE A 340 -7.99 7.06 -4.85
N PHE A 341 -8.06 5.87 -4.21
CA PHE A 341 -8.56 5.66 -2.85
C PHE A 341 -10.01 6.13 -2.61
N SER A 342 -10.83 6.20 -3.67
CA SER A 342 -12.30 6.23 -3.54
C SER A 342 -12.82 4.82 -3.36
N THR A 343 -14.07 4.68 -2.90
CA THR A 343 -14.67 3.37 -2.69
C THR A 343 -15.33 2.83 -3.96
N PRO A 344 -15.40 1.50 -4.15
CA PRO A 344 -16.17 0.89 -5.23
C PRO A 344 -17.61 1.38 -5.30
N LYS A 345 -18.27 1.50 -4.15
CA LYS A 345 -19.64 1.97 -4.03
C LYS A 345 -19.83 3.39 -4.57
N GLU A 346 -19.00 4.34 -4.12
CA GLU A 346 -19.05 5.72 -4.62
C GLU A 346 -18.85 5.79 -6.13
N CYS A 347 -17.81 5.11 -6.64
CA CYS A 347 -17.49 5.14 -8.06
C CYS A 347 -18.57 4.47 -8.92
N PHE A 348 -19.17 3.37 -8.44
CA PHE A 348 -20.21 2.66 -9.17
C PHE A 348 -21.48 3.52 -9.32
N TYR A 349 -21.99 4.07 -8.22
CA TYR A 349 -23.21 4.89 -8.26
C TYR A 349 -22.99 6.21 -9.00
N LYS A 350 -21.79 6.79 -8.96
CA LYS A 350 -21.45 7.96 -9.77
C LYS A 350 -21.53 7.71 -11.29
N ASN A 351 -21.31 6.48 -11.75
CA ASN A 351 -21.43 6.12 -13.17
C ASN A 351 -22.88 5.79 -13.59
N ILE A 352 -23.80 5.66 -12.64
CA ILE A 352 -25.21 5.33 -12.91
C ILE A 352 -26.08 6.59 -12.91
N LEU A 353 -25.74 7.56 -12.08
CA LEU A 353 -26.38 8.86 -12.00
C LEU A 353 -25.93 9.78 -13.13
#